data_44eb2bf6d250a5584344a944e28bee1e
#
_entry.id   44eb2bf6d250a5584344a944e28bee1e
#
_cell.length_a   1.000
_cell.length_b   1.000
_cell.length_c   1.000
_cell.angle_alpha   90.00
_cell.angle_beta   90.00
_cell.angle_gamma   90.00
#
_symmetry.space_group_name_H-M   'P 1'
#
loop_
_entity.id
_entity.type
_entity.pdbx_description
1 polymer ?
#
loop_
_entity_poly.entity_id
_entity_poly.type
_entity_poly.pdbx_seq_one_letter_code
_entity_poly.pdbx_strand_id
1 'polypeptide(L)'
;RFTKIGCKQFYLTVNYKSRVLKAYLEDLNSNYVTKFIEEKKPLGTAGSLHLMEGLLDKPFFVTNCDIIVKAEYENIYKFHLNGGYDLTLVASAKEYKIPYGTCELNKNGDLLRINEKPQHDYLINTGLYILNPEILDLIPKNKFFHITQLIEKIMTKNSKVGVYPVNDNAWIDVGQWNEYKKAREKLL
;
A
#
# COMPACT_ATOMS: atom_id res chain seq x y z
N ARG A 1 -1.51 -12.76 -9.19
CA ARG A 1 -0.22 -12.80 -8.45
C ARG A 1 -0.39 -13.44 -7.09
N PHE A 2 -1.29 -12.95 -6.25
CA PHE A 2 -1.57 -13.54 -4.94
C PHE A 2 -1.92 -15.04 -5.00
N THR A 3 -2.71 -15.47 -5.98
CA THR A 3 -3.06 -16.88 -6.15
C THR A 3 -1.85 -17.76 -6.45
N LYS A 4 -0.82 -17.23 -7.13
CA LYS A 4 0.43 -17.95 -7.42
C LYS A 4 1.22 -18.31 -6.17
N ILE A 5 1.09 -17.52 -5.10
CA ILE A 5 1.74 -17.75 -3.80
C ILE A 5 0.82 -18.45 -2.79
N GLY A 6 -0.31 -18.99 -3.27
CA GLY A 6 -1.22 -19.78 -2.45
C GLY A 6 -2.33 -19.01 -1.74
N CYS A 7 -2.50 -17.71 -1.98
CA CYS A 7 -3.65 -16.96 -1.46
C CYS A 7 -4.93 -17.46 -2.14
N LYS A 8 -5.84 -18.03 -1.36
CA LYS A 8 -7.13 -18.56 -1.84
C LYS A 8 -8.33 -17.78 -1.34
N GLN A 9 -8.15 -16.87 -0.41
CA GLN A 9 -9.22 -16.07 0.19
C GLN A 9 -8.88 -14.59 0.10
N PHE A 10 -9.84 -13.82 -0.38
CA PHE A 10 -9.74 -12.37 -0.55
C PHE A 10 -10.89 -11.69 0.18
N TYR A 11 -10.57 -10.66 0.93
CA TYR A 11 -11.54 -9.79 1.57
C TYR A 11 -11.54 -8.44 0.84
N LEU A 12 -12.69 -8.02 0.36
CA LEU A 12 -12.88 -6.73 -0.27
C LEU A 12 -13.72 -5.83 0.63
N THR A 13 -13.15 -4.73 1.07
CA THR A 13 -13.91 -3.68 1.75
C THR A 13 -14.65 -2.87 0.70
N VAL A 14 -15.97 -2.73 0.87
CA VAL A 14 -16.84 -2.10 -0.10
C VAL A 14 -17.81 -1.14 0.59
N ASN A 15 -18.12 -0.04 -0.09
CA ASN A 15 -19.09 0.96 0.37
C ASN A 15 -20.04 1.31 -0.77
N TYR A 16 -19.72 2.34 -1.56
CA TYR A 16 -20.54 2.83 -2.65
C TYR A 16 -20.61 1.84 -3.82
N LYS A 17 -21.81 1.62 -4.38
CA LYS A 17 -22.07 0.70 -5.51
C LYS A 17 -21.59 -0.74 -5.28
N SER A 18 -21.54 -1.21 -4.04
CA SER A 18 -21.09 -2.56 -3.68
C SER A 18 -21.80 -3.66 -4.47
N ARG A 19 -23.10 -3.50 -4.78
CA ARG A 19 -23.91 -4.48 -5.54
C ARG A 19 -23.36 -4.76 -6.94
N VAL A 20 -22.90 -3.72 -7.64
CA VAL A 20 -22.34 -3.86 -9.01
C VAL A 20 -21.03 -4.63 -8.95
N LEU A 21 -20.16 -4.29 -7.99
CA LEU A 21 -18.88 -4.97 -7.81
C LEU A 21 -19.07 -6.45 -7.40
N LYS A 22 -20.02 -6.71 -6.50
CA LYS A 22 -20.37 -8.09 -6.08
C LYS A 22 -20.82 -8.91 -7.25
N ALA A 23 -21.82 -8.45 -8.02
CA ALA A 23 -22.32 -9.16 -9.19
C ALA A 23 -21.19 -9.46 -10.20
N TYR A 24 -20.35 -8.47 -10.50
CA TYR A 24 -19.23 -8.68 -11.41
C TYR A 24 -18.23 -9.76 -10.91
N LEU A 25 -17.90 -9.74 -9.62
CA LEU A 25 -16.94 -10.70 -9.06
C LEU A 25 -17.55 -12.10 -8.87
N GLU A 26 -18.84 -12.21 -8.64
CA GLU A 26 -19.57 -13.47 -8.57
C GLU A 26 -19.65 -14.17 -9.94
N ASP A 27 -19.77 -13.40 -11.02
CA ASP A 27 -19.75 -13.90 -12.40
C ASP A 27 -18.35 -14.40 -12.83
N LEU A 28 -17.30 -13.98 -12.14
CA LEU A 28 -15.94 -14.47 -12.40
C LEU A 28 -15.78 -15.88 -11.84
N ASN A 29 -15.72 -16.88 -12.72
CA ASN A 29 -15.48 -18.27 -12.34
C ASN A 29 -14.02 -18.44 -11.87
N SER A 30 -13.73 -18.02 -10.62
CA SER A 30 -12.39 -17.95 -10.05
C SER A 30 -12.09 -19.16 -9.16
N ASN A 31 -10.81 -19.52 -9.08
CA ASN A 31 -10.32 -20.59 -8.18
C ASN A 31 -9.99 -20.07 -6.76
N TYR A 32 -10.56 -18.93 -6.37
CA TYR A 32 -10.41 -18.32 -5.06
C TYR A 32 -11.75 -17.83 -4.52
N VAL A 33 -11.82 -17.66 -3.21
CA VAL A 33 -13.02 -17.20 -2.51
C VAL A 33 -12.92 -15.70 -2.25
N THR A 34 -13.94 -14.95 -2.66
CA THR A 34 -14.08 -13.53 -2.34
C THR A 34 -15.12 -13.34 -1.25
N LYS A 35 -14.75 -12.62 -0.19
CA LYS A 35 -15.65 -12.19 0.88
C LYS A 35 -15.73 -10.67 0.90
N PHE A 36 -16.94 -10.14 1.04
CA PHE A 36 -17.18 -8.71 1.05
C PHE A 36 -17.38 -8.21 2.48
N ILE A 37 -16.65 -7.16 2.84
CA ILE A 37 -16.79 -6.45 4.12
C ILE A 37 -17.43 -5.09 3.83
N GLU A 38 -18.67 -4.88 4.28
CA GLU A 38 -19.40 -3.65 4.04
C GLU A 38 -19.06 -2.57 5.05
N GLU A 39 -18.57 -1.44 4.55
CA GLU A 39 -18.39 -0.23 5.34
C GLU A 39 -19.71 0.57 5.36
N LYS A 40 -20.27 0.82 6.54
CA LYS A 40 -21.46 1.68 6.70
C LYS A 40 -21.17 3.16 6.40
N LYS A 41 -19.92 3.57 6.48
CA LYS A 41 -19.37 4.90 6.18
C LYS A 41 -17.92 4.76 5.76
N PRO A 42 -17.34 5.70 4.99
CA PRO A 42 -15.92 5.67 4.65
C PRO A 42 -15.05 5.66 5.90
N LEU A 43 -14.16 4.67 6.01
CA LEU A 43 -13.30 4.48 7.17
C LEU A 43 -11.81 4.81 6.90
N GLY A 44 -11.48 5.26 5.69
CA GLY A 44 -10.10 5.51 5.29
C GLY A 44 -9.35 4.25 4.89
N THR A 45 -8.05 4.37 4.64
CA THR A 45 -7.25 3.27 4.06
C THR A 45 -6.90 2.13 5.03
N ALA A 46 -7.09 2.33 6.33
CA ALA A 46 -6.86 1.28 7.35
C ALA A 46 -8.07 1.07 8.27
N GLY A 47 -8.97 2.03 8.38
CA GLY A 47 -10.06 1.95 9.36
C GLY A 47 -10.96 0.75 9.17
N SER A 48 -11.22 0.32 7.91
CA SER A 48 -12.01 -0.88 7.62
C SER A 48 -11.36 -2.19 8.05
N LEU A 49 -10.04 -2.21 8.21
CA LEU A 49 -9.32 -3.42 8.62
C LEU A 49 -9.74 -3.92 10.00
N HIS A 50 -10.26 -3.04 10.90
CA HIS A 50 -10.78 -3.49 12.20
C HIS A 50 -11.95 -4.49 12.06
N LEU A 51 -12.67 -4.46 10.92
CA LEU A 51 -13.75 -5.41 10.63
C LEU A 51 -13.24 -6.82 10.32
N MET A 52 -11.93 -6.97 10.16
CA MET A 52 -11.24 -8.24 9.95
C MET A 52 -10.75 -8.88 11.25
N GLU A 53 -10.91 -8.20 12.39
CA GLU A 53 -10.51 -8.69 13.72
C GLU A 53 -11.10 -10.10 13.99
N GLY A 54 -10.24 -11.06 14.36
CA GLY A 54 -10.63 -12.45 14.60
C GLY A 54 -10.93 -13.29 13.35
N LEU A 55 -10.83 -12.74 12.15
CA LEU A 55 -11.02 -13.50 10.90
C LEU A 55 -9.70 -14.05 10.32
N LEU A 56 -8.57 -13.56 10.79
CA LEU A 56 -7.24 -13.86 10.27
C LEU A 56 -6.34 -14.36 11.41
N ASP A 57 -5.59 -15.43 11.13
CA ASP A 57 -4.68 -16.09 12.07
C ASP A 57 -3.21 -16.11 11.61
N LYS A 58 -2.93 -15.53 10.45
CA LYS A 58 -1.61 -15.47 9.82
C LYS A 58 -1.36 -14.10 9.23
N PRO A 59 -0.09 -13.73 8.99
CA PRO A 59 0.23 -12.51 8.26
C PRO A 59 -0.49 -12.47 6.91
N PHE A 60 -1.03 -11.32 6.56
CA PHE A 60 -1.86 -11.13 5.38
C PHE A 60 -1.47 -9.89 4.58
N PHE A 61 -1.71 -9.96 3.28
CA PHE A 61 -1.50 -8.81 2.40
C PHE A 61 -2.68 -7.84 2.48
N VAL A 62 -2.35 -6.55 2.48
CA VAL A 62 -3.29 -5.44 2.28
C VAL A 62 -2.84 -4.66 1.06
N THR A 63 -3.76 -4.37 0.16
CA THR A 63 -3.45 -3.61 -1.06
C THR A 63 -4.55 -2.61 -1.38
N ASN A 64 -4.15 -1.43 -1.88
CA ASN A 64 -5.08 -0.55 -2.56
C ASN A 64 -5.60 -1.24 -3.83
N CYS A 65 -6.82 -0.90 -4.25
CA CYS A 65 -7.45 -1.51 -5.43
C CYS A 65 -6.96 -0.92 -6.77
N ASP A 66 -6.30 0.24 -6.72
CA ASP A 66 -5.88 1.05 -7.86
C ASP A 66 -4.36 1.03 -8.11
N ILE A 67 -3.69 -0.03 -7.66
CA ILE A 67 -2.25 -0.22 -7.87
C ILE A 67 -1.93 -1.58 -8.49
N ILE A 68 -0.81 -1.63 -9.21
CA ILE A 68 -0.21 -2.87 -9.70
C ILE A 68 1.27 -2.89 -9.27
N VAL A 69 1.66 -3.90 -8.48
CA VAL A 69 3.06 -4.11 -8.10
C VAL A 69 3.59 -5.35 -8.82
N LYS A 70 4.59 -5.18 -9.67
CA LYS A 70 5.27 -6.25 -10.43
C LYS A 70 6.48 -6.74 -9.62
N ALA A 71 6.23 -7.52 -8.58
CA ALA A 71 7.26 -8.09 -7.71
C ALA A 71 6.96 -9.56 -7.40
N GLU A 72 7.94 -10.27 -6.89
CA GLU A 72 7.78 -11.63 -6.37
C GLU A 72 7.21 -11.57 -4.96
N TYR A 73 5.91 -11.78 -4.83
CA TYR A 73 5.17 -11.64 -3.56
C TYR A 73 5.63 -12.65 -2.50
N GLU A 74 6.14 -13.80 -2.92
CA GLU A 74 6.75 -14.77 -2.01
C GLU A 74 7.98 -14.19 -1.30
N ASN A 75 8.81 -13.42 -2.01
CA ASN A 75 9.99 -12.78 -1.43
C ASN A 75 9.59 -11.67 -0.45
N ILE A 76 8.54 -10.90 -0.74
CA ILE A 76 8.01 -9.89 0.18
C ILE A 76 7.50 -10.58 1.46
N TYR A 77 6.79 -11.71 1.32
CA TYR A 77 6.29 -12.47 2.47
C TYR A 77 7.42 -13.07 3.31
N LYS A 78 8.44 -13.66 2.67
CA LYS A 78 9.64 -14.16 3.35
C LYS A 78 10.41 -13.04 4.07
N PHE A 79 10.52 -11.87 3.45
CA PHE A 79 11.15 -10.70 4.08
C PHE A 79 10.42 -10.28 5.35
N HIS A 80 9.09 -10.25 5.31
CA HIS A 80 8.26 -9.93 6.47
C HIS A 80 8.51 -10.91 7.62
N LEU A 81 8.43 -12.22 7.35
CA LEU A 81 8.62 -13.27 8.35
C LEU A 81 10.04 -13.28 8.92
N ASN A 82 11.05 -13.29 8.06
CA ASN A 82 12.47 -13.36 8.45
C ASN A 82 12.91 -12.13 9.23
N GLY A 83 12.33 -10.97 8.92
CA GLY A 83 12.59 -9.73 9.63
C GLY A 83 11.88 -9.64 10.98
N GLY A 84 10.91 -10.51 11.26
CA GLY A 84 10.05 -10.42 12.44
C GLY A 84 9.31 -9.08 12.50
N TYR A 85 8.78 -8.64 11.35
CA TYR A 85 8.05 -7.39 11.26
C TYR A 85 6.59 -7.56 11.65
N ASP A 86 6.01 -6.56 12.30
CA ASP A 86 4.59 -6.48 12.59
C ASP A 86 3.81 -5.91 11.39
N LEU A 87 4.47 -5.02 10.65
CA LEU A 87 4.02 -4.49 9.38
C LEU A 87 5.19 -4.38 8.43
N THR A 88 5.00 -4.79 7.17
CA THR A 88 5.93 -4.50 6.07
C THR A 88 5.21 -3.66 5.03
N LEU A 89 5.76 -2.50 4.69
CA LEU A 89 5.30 -1.72 3.56
C LEU A 89 6.21 -1.96 2.34
N VAL A 90 5.61 -2.06 1.16
CA VAL A 90 6.34 -2.11 -0.10
C VAL A 90 6.51 -0.69 -0.62
N ALA A 91 7.74 -0.30 -0.91
CA ALA A 91 8.05 1.04 -1.38
C ALA A 91 8.79 1.02 -2.72
N SER A 92 8.37 1.89 -3.64
CA SER A 92 9.03 2.07 -4.93
C SER A 92 10.18 3.07 -4.81
N ALA A 93 11.38 2.66 -5.23
CA ALA A 93 12.52 3.56 -5.34
C ALA A 93 12.30 4.51 -6.52
N LYS A 94 12.25 5.81 -6.26
CA LYS A 94 11.97 6.81 -7.28
C LYS A 94 12.96 7.96 -7.23
N GLU A 95 13.57 8.25 -8.38
CA GLU A 95 14.49 9.35 -8.58
C GLU A 95 13.76 10.60 -9.07
N TYR A 96 13.98 11.72 -8.41
CA TYR A 96 13.49 13.04 -8.82
C TYR A 96 14.66 13.95 -9.14
N LYS A 97 14.79 14.33 -10.40
CA LYS A 97 15.80 15.26 -10.86
C LYS A 97 15.18 16.64 -11.11
N ILE A 98 15.68 17.65 -10.42
CA ILE A 98 15.31 19.03 -10.67
C ILE A 98 16.18 19.53 -11.83
N PRO A 99 15.61 19.92 -12.98
CA PRO A 99 16.42 20.28 -14.17
C PRO A 99 17.09 21.66 -14.08
N TYR A 100 17.04 22.31 -12.93
CA TYR A 100 17.55 23.65 -12.67
C TYR A 100 18.44 23.69 -11.42
N GLY A 101 19.23 24.74 -11.27
CA GLY A 101 19.91 25.05 -10.01
C GLY A 101 18.91 25.41 -8.91
N THR A 102 19.07 24.84 -7.71
CA THR A 102 18.27 25.19 -6.52
C THR A 102 19.07 26.03 -5.56
N CYS A 103 18.44 27.05 -4.98
CA CYS A 103 19.05 27.98 -4.03
C CYS A 103 18.54 27.72 -2.61
N GLU A 104 19.45 27.65 -1.66
CA GLU A 104 19.15 27.62 -0.23
C GLU A 104 19.42 29.02 0.35
N LEU A 105 18.46 29.56 1.09
CA LEU A 105 18.54 30.91 1.68
C LEU A 105 18.52 30.83 3.20
N ASN A 106 19.17 31.79 3.85
CA ASN A 106 18.98 32.03 5.28
C ASN A 106 17.68 32.82 5.54
N LYS A 107 17.35 33.05 6.82
CA LYS A 107 16.15 33.79 7.22
C LYS A 107 16.13 35.27 6.75
N ASN A 108 17.30 35.84 6.40
CA ASN A 108 17.45 37.21 5.96
C ASN A 108 17.42 37.36 4.43
N GLY A 109 17.35 36.23 3.69
CA GLY A 109 17.34 36.21 2.22
C GLY A 109 18.72 36.10 1.57
N ASP A 110 19.82 35.94 2.35
CA ASP A 110 21.15 35.73 1.79
C ASP A 110 21.28 34.31 1.24
N LEU A 111 21.95 34.18 0.09
CA LEU A 111 22.23 32.91 -0.53
C LEU A 111 23.26 32.11 0.32
N LEU A 112 22.85 30.96 0.81
CA LEU A 112 23.73 30.04 1.56
C LEU A 112 24.41 29.04 0.62
N ARG A 113 23.65 28.49 -0.35
CA ARG A 113 24.14 27.45 -1.24
C ARG A 113 23.36 27.45 -2.55
N ILE A 114 24.04 27.05 -3.64
CA ILE A 114 23.43 26.70 -4.90
C ILE A 114 23.80 25.26 -5.26
N ASN A 115 22.78 24.45 -5.61
CA ASN A 115 22.96 23.06 -6.03
C ASN A 115 22.50 22.95 -7.49
N GLU A 116 23.42 22.66 -8.40
CA GLU A 116 23.12 22.53 -9.83
C GLU A 116 22.48 21.18 -10.10
N LYS A 117 21.25 21.20 -10.65
CA LYS A 117 20.47 20.04 -11.07
C LYS A 117 20.44 18.91 -10.00
N PRO A 118 20.04 19.21 -8.77
CA PRO A 118 20.08 18.21 -7.71
C PRO A 118 19.16 17.03 -8.02
N GLN A 119 19.59 15.88 -7.56
CA GLN A 119 18.90 14.61 -7.70
C GLN A 119 18.56 14.09 -6.31
N HIS A 120 17.33 13.61 -6.14
CA HIS A 120 16.83 13.11 -4.86
C HIS A 120 16.20 11.73 -5.05
N ASP A 121 16.65 10.77 -4.26
CA ASP A 121 16.09 9.42 -4.24
C ASP A 121 15.11 9.29 -3.08
N TYR A 122 13.92 8.81 -3.37
CA TYR A 122 12.87 8.57 -2.38
C TYR A 122 12.35 7.15 -2.48
N LEU A 123 11.93 6.61 -1.34
CA LEU A 123 11.10 5.41 -1.27
C LEU A 123 9.64 5.83 -1.13
N ILE A 124 8.87 5.62 -2.19
CA ILE A 124 7.46 6.01 -2.27
C ILE A 124 6.60 4.82 -1.86
N ASN A 125 5.70 5.05 -0.90
CA ASN A 125 4.74 4.05 -0.46
C ASN A 125 3.82 3.63 -1.63
N THR A 126 3.84 2.35 -1.98
CA THR A 126 3.07 1.83 -3.12
C THR A 126 1.61 1.54 -2.82
N GLY A 127 1.22 1.43 -1.56
CA GLY A 127 -0.11 0.97 -1.15
C GLY A 127 -0.24 -0.56 -1.04
N LEU A 128 0.87 -1.29 -1.05
CA LEU A 128 0.93 -2.74 -0.78
C LEU A 128 1.64 -2.98 0.55
N TYR A 129 1.04 -3.81 1.41
CA TYR A 129 1.53 -4.08 2.75
C TYR A 129 1.38 -5.55 3.12
N ILE A 130 2.13 -6.00 4.14
CA ILE A 130 1.86 -7.22 4.90
C ILE A 130 1.71 -6.82 6.37
N LEU A 131 0.69 -7.35 7.02
CA LEU A 131 0.39 -7.09 8.44
C LEU A 131 0.26 -8.40 9.19
N ASN A 132 0.71 -8.42 10.44
CA ASN A 132 0.32 -9.44 11.40
C ASN A 132 -1.11 -9.17 11.91
N PRO A 133 -1.92 -10.21 12.21
CA PRO A 133 -3.29 -10.02 12.69
C PRO A 133 -3.40 -9.17 13.95
N GLU A 134 -2.43 -9.26 14.86
CA GLU A 134 -2.41 -8.54 16.14
C GLU A 134 -2.39 -7.01 15.97
N ILE A 135 -1.95 -6.54 14.80
CA ILE A 135 -1.93 -5.10 14.49
C ILE A 135 -3.34 -4.53 14.34
N LEU A 136 -4.32 -5.37 14.03
CA LEU A 136 -5.72 -4.93 13.89
C LEU A 136 -6.28 -4.32 15.19
N ASP A 137 -5.80 -4.78 16.36
CA ASP A 137 -6.19 -4.24 17.68
C ASP A 137 -5.78 -2.77 17.87
N LEU A 138 -4.84 -2.27 17.07
CA LEU A 138 -4.42 -0.87 17.12
C LEU A 138 -5.37 0.06 16.37
N ILE A 139 -6.26 -0.48 15.54
CA ILE A 139 -7.14 0.30 14.68
C ILE A 139 -8.38 0.73 15.48
N PRO A 140 -8.70 2.02 15.58
CA PRO A 140 -9.87 2.47 16.30
C PRO A 140 -11.16 2.02 15.62
N LYS A 141 -12.03 1.35 16.38
CA LYS A 141 -13.29 0.79 15.84
C LYS A 141 -14.22 1.90 15.35
N ASN A 142 -14.75 1.71 14.13
CA ASN A 142 -15.73 2.61 13.50
C ASN A 142 -15.25 4.08 13.34
N LYS A 143 -13.95 4.32 13.24
CA LYS A 143 -13.37 5.66 13.01
C LYS A 143 -12.63 5.70 11.68
N PHE A 144 -12.64 6.87 11.07
CA PHE A 144 -11.79 7.15 9.92
C PHE A 144 -10.31 7.09 10.34
N PHE A 145 -9.52 6.25 9.66
CA PHE A 145 -8.13 6.00 10.02
C PHE A 145 -7.31 5.62 8.78
N HIS A 146 -6.20 6.30 8.58
CA HIS A 146 -5.30 6.02 7.48
C HIS A 146 -4.24 4.99 7.85
N ILE A 147 -3.72 4.27 6.84
CA ILE A 147 -2.64 3.31 7.01
C ILE A 147 -1.35 3.97 7.53
N THR A 148 -1.08 5.22 7.16
CA THR A 148 0.05 6.00 7.66
C THR A 148 -0.04 6.24 9.16
N GLN A 149 -1.23 6.56 9.66
CA GLN A 149 -1.50 6.69 11.10
C GLN A 149 -1.33 5.35 11.85
N LEU A 150 -1.69 4.23 11.19
CA LEU A 150 -1.43 2.90 11.75
C LEU A 150 0.07 2.65 11.86
N ILE A 151 0.84 2.93 10.81
CA ILE A 151 2.30 2.78 10.80
C ILE A 151 2.94 3.62 11.93
N GLU A 152 2.58 4.89 12.05
CA GLU A 152 3.05 5.75 13.15
C GLU A 152 2.73 5.16 14.52
N LYS A 153 1.51 4.65 14.69
CA LYS A 153 1.07 4.04 15.96
C LYS A 153 1.84 2.75 16.29
N ILE A 154 2.17 1.93 15.28
CA ILE A 154 3.02 0.75 15.43
C ILE A 154 4.41 1.17 15.91
N MET A 155 5.02 2.15 15.25
CA MET A 155 6.37 2.65 15.59
C MET A 155 6.43 3.21 17.01
N THR A 156 5.39 3.90 17.51
CA THR A 156 5.36 4.43 18.87
C THR A 156 5.24 3.33 19.94
N LYS A 157 4.83 2.12 19.57
CA LYS A 157 4.71 0.96 20.50
C LYS A 157 5.94 0.04 20.50
N ASN A 158 7.07 0.49 19.96
CA ASN A 158 8.28 -0.33 19.76
C ASN A 158 8.05 -1.62 18.95
N SER A 159 6.97 -1.66 18.21
CA SER A 159 6.69 -2.71 17.22
C SER A 159 7.49 -2.47 15.95
N LYS A 160 7.76 -3.52 15.20
CA LYS A 160 8.74 -3.49 14.11
C LYS A 160 8.09 -3.27 12.75
N VAL A 161 8.44 -2.16 12.09
CA VAL A 161 8.00 -1.86 10.72
C VAL A 161 9.14 -2.08 9.75
N GLY A 162 8.90 -2.90 8.71
CA GLY A 162 9.84 -3.14 7.61
C GLY A 162 9.47 -2.36 6.34
N VAL A 163 10.47 -2.05 5.53
CA VAL A 163 10.28 -1.48 4.19
C VAL A 163 10.91 -2.40 3.17
N TYR A 164 10.12 -2.94 2.25
CA TYR A 164 10.60 -3.76 1.15
C TYR A 164 10.70 -2.91 -0.12
N PRO A 165 11.92 -2.61 -0.61
CA PRO A 165 12.09 -1.77 -1.78
C PRO A 165 11.80 -2.54 -3.07
N VAL A 166 11.14 -1.87 -4.02
CA VAL A 166 10.98 -2.33 -5.41
C VAL A 166 11.44 -1.23 -6.37
N ASN A 167 11.79 -1.61 -7.59
CA ASN A 167 12.18 -0.66 -8.63
C ASN A 167 10.99 0.20 -9.06
N ASP A 168 11.25 1.43 -9.55
CA ASP A 168 10.23 2.36 -10.04
C ASP A 168 9.31 1.72 -11.09
N ASN A 169 9.88 0.98 -12.04
CA ASN A 169 9.12 0.27 -13.08
C ASN A 169 8.25 -0.89 -12.57
N ALA A 170 8.43 -1.31 -11.33
CA ALA A 170 7.65 -2.39 -10.72
C ALA A 170 6.32 -1.90 -10.16
N TRP A 171 6.14 -0.60 -9.95
CA TRP A 171 4.92 -0.01 -9.41
C TRP A 171 4.19 0.84 -10.45
N ILE A 172 2.88 0.63 -10.55
CA ILE A 172 1.97 1.37 -11.43
C ILE A 172 0.78 1.80 -10.58
N ASP A 173 0.56 3.11 -10.46
CA ASP A 173 -0.64 3.71 -9.89
C ASP A 173 -1.66 3.93 -11.02
N VAL A 174 -2.77 3.18 -11.01
CA VAL A 174 -3.84 3.30 -12.01
C VAL A 174 -4.98 4.19 -11.55
N GLY A 175 -4.92 4.74 -10.33
CA GLY A 175 -5.89 5.67 -9.77
C GLY A 175 -5.87 7.04 -10.46
N GLN A 176 -4.74 7.39 -11.13
CA GLN A 176 -4.62 8.62 -11.91
C GLN A 176 -4.82 8.35 -13.40
N TRP A 177 -5.64 9.16 -14.06
CA TRP A 177 -6.01 8.96 -15.47
C TRP A 177 -4.81 8.89 -16.43
N ASN A 178 -3.79 9.70 -16.22
CA ASN A 178 -2.57 9.69 -17.05
C ASN A 178 -1.76 8.41 -16.86
N GLU A 179 -1.67 7.91 -15.63
CA GLU A 179 -0.96 6.65 -15.33
C GLU A 179 -1.77 5.44 -15.80
N TYR A 180 -3.11 5.48 -15.71
CA TYR A 180 -3.97 4.46 -16.30
C TYR A 180 -3.76 4.31 -17.81
N LYS A 181 -3.67 5.42 -18.59
CA LYS A 181 -3.38 5.35 -20.02
C LYS A 181 -2.05 4.68 -20.31
N LYS A 182 -0.99 5.08 -19.59
CA LYS A 182 0.35 4.47 -19.71
C LYS A 182 0.35 2.99 -19.31
N ALA A 183 -0.40 2.64 -18.26
CA ALA A 183 -0.52 1.26 -17.80
C ALA A 183 -1.18 0.38 -18.87
N ARG A 184 -2.25 0.86 -19.51
CA ARG A 184 -2.95 0.15 -20.59
C ARG A 184 -2.03 -0.13 -21.78
N GLU A 185 -1.21 0.83 -22.18
CA GLU A 185 -0.25 0.66 -23.28
C GLU A 185 0.87 -0.35 -22.96
N LYS A 186 1.21 -0.52 -21.68
CA LYS A 186 2.25 -1.46 -21.22
C LYS A 186 1.72 -2.87 -20.92
N LEU A 187 0.42 -3.04 -20.78
CA LEU A 187 -0.21 -4.30 -20.38
C LEU A 187 -0.93 -5.02 -21.52
N LEU A 188 -1.19 -4.31 -22.61
CA LEU A 188 -1.69 -4.84 -23.90
C LEU A 188 -0.53 -5.02 -24.89
#